data_05e307f005b043d134212ff638efe0df
#
_entry.id   05e307f005b043d134212ff638efe0df
#
_cell.length_a   1.000
_cell.length_b   1.000
_cell.length_c   1.000
_cell.angle_alpha   90.00
_cell.angle_beta   90.00
_cell.angle_gamma   90.00
#
_symmetry.space_group_name_H-M   'P 1'
#
loop_
_entity.id
_entity.type
_entity.pdbx_description
1 polymer ?
#
loop_
_entity_poly.entity_id
_entity_poly.type
_entity_poly.pdbx_seq_one_letter_code
_entity_poly.pdbx_strand_id
1 'polypeptide(L)' 'MNYQIVGGDGKEYGPISAEGVNNWIQEGRANGDTRIKKVGTEEWQCVRDLPEFASAFS' A
#
# COMPACT_ATOMS: atom_id res chain seq x y z
N MET A 1 -1.89 0.64 -12.52
CA MET A 1 -1.47 -0.60 -11.85
C MET A 1 -2.18 -0.67 -10.50
N ASN A 2 -2.69 -1.83 -10.18
CA ASN A 2 -3.48 -2.00 -8.97
C ASN A 2 -2.68 -2.72 -7.89
N TYR A 3 -3.07 -2.50 -6.65
CA TYR A 3 -2.39 -3.04 -5.49
C TYR A 3 -3.41 -3.65 -4.54
N GLN A 4 -2.97 -4.59 -3.73
CA GLN A 4 -3.71 -5.06 -2.57
C GLN A 4 -2.96 -4.63 -1.32
N ILE A 5 -3.69 -4.20 -0.31
CA ILE A 5 -3.11 -3.64 0.90
C ILE A 5 -3.75 -4.31 2.11
N VAL A 6 -2.96 -4.53 3.16
CA VAL A 6 -3.48 -5.07 4.43
C VAL A 6 -3.74 -3.90 5.36
N GLY A 7 -4.99 -3.74 5.79
CA GLY A 7 -5.35 -2.69 6.71
C GLY A 7 -4.89 -2.98 8.14
N GLY A 8 -5.05 -1.99 9.01
CA GLY A 8 -4.69 -2.13 10.41
C GLY A 8 -5.49 -3.20 11.16
N ASP A 9 -6.61 -3.61 10.61
CA ASP A 9 -7.44 -4.69 11.15
C ASP A 9 -7.02 -6.08 10.66
N GLY A 10 -5.98 -6.17 9.83
CA GLY A 10 -5.48 -7.42 9.28
C GLY A 10 -6.24 -7.91 8.05
N LYS A 11 -7.18 -7.14 7.54
CA LYS A 11 -7.94 -7.51 6.35
C LYS A 11 -7.28 -6.98 5.10
N GLU A 12 -7.41 -7.75 4.00
CA GLU A 12 -6.92 -7.33 2.71
C GLU A 12 -7.95 -6.46 2.02
N TYR A 13 -7.49 -5.36 1.46
CA TYR A 13 -8.30 -4.42 0.69
C TYR A 13 -7.71 -4.28 -0.70
N GLY A 14 -8.57 -4.11 -1.67
CA GLY A 14 -8.17 -3.92 -3.05
C GLY A 14 -9.09 -4.66 -4.00
N PRO A 15 -8.86 -4.50 -5.30
CA PRO A 15 -7.72 -3.76 -5.87
C PRO A 15 -7.83 -2.25 -5.68
N ILE A 16 -6.72 -1.61 -5.37
CA ILE A 16 -6.64 -0.17 -5.15
C ILE A 16 -5.58 0.39 -6.11
N SER A 17 -5.88 1.50 -6.78
CA SER A 17 -4.89 2.15 -7.65
C SER A 17 -3.79 2.81 -6.82
N ALA A 18 -2.68 3.18 -7.50
CA ALA A 18 -1.60 3.90 -6.83
C ALA A 18 -2.10 5.19 -6.18
N GLU A 19 -3.00 5.90 -6.85
CA GLU A 19 -3.60 7.11 -6.30
C GLU A 19 -4.38 6.80 -5.03
N GLY A 20 -5.13 5.70 -5.02
CA GLY A 20 -5.86 5.27 -3.84
C GLY A 20 -4.96 4.93 -2.67
N VAL A 21 -3.82 4.29 -2.94
CA VAL A 21 -2.82 3.99 -1.89
C VAL A 21 -2.27 5.29 -1.32
N ASN A 22 -1.93 6.26 -2.17
CA ASN A 22 -1.46 7.56 -1.70
C ASN A 22 -2.49 8.26 -0.82
N ASN A 23 -3.76 8.18 -1.18
CA ASN A 23 -4.84 8.74 -0.37
C ASN A 23 -4.92 8.08 1.00
N TRP A 24 -4.75 6.76 1.05
CA TRP A 24 -4.71 6.03 2.31
C TRP A 24 -3.58 6.51 3.20
N ILE A 25 -2.40 6.75 2.61
CA ILE A 25 -1.25 7.25 3.33
C ILE A 25 -1.55 8.64 3.92
N GLN A 26 -2.12 9.52 3.11
CA GLN A 26 -2.44 10.88 3.55
C GLN A 26 -3.51 10.91 4.62
N GLU A 27 -4.44 9.97 4.59
CA GLU A 27 -5.51 9.87 5.58
C GLU A 27 -5.08 9.19 6.88
N GLY A 28 -3.86 8.67 6.92
CA GLY A 28 -3.36 7.95 8.07
C GLY A 28 -3.84 6.50 8.18
N ARG A 29 -4.46 5.99 7.12
CA ARG A 29 -4.93 4.60 7.07
C ARG A 29 -3.82 3.62 6.73
N ALA A 30 -2.77 4.11 6.07
CA ALA A 30 -1.60 3.33 5.71
C ALA A 30 -0.34 4.08 6.10
N ASN A 31 0.71 3.33 6.43
CA ASN A 31 2.00 3.91 6.76
C ASN A 31 3.10 3.08 6.10
N GLY A 32 4.36 3.43 6.36
CA GLY A 32 5.48 2.72 5.75
C GLY A 32 5.56 1.25 6.08
N ASP A 33 4.99 0.83 7.20
CA ASP A 33 5.00 -0.57 7.63
C ASP A 33 3.81 -1.37 7.13
N THR A 34 2.83 -0.71 6.51
CA THR A 34 1.66 -1.38 5.95
C THR A 34 2.08 -2.31 4.82
N ARG A 35 1.57 -3.53 4.85
CA ARG A 35 1.89 -4.51 3.82
C ARG A 35 1.09 -4.27 2.56
N ILE A 36 1.75 -4.39 1.43
CA ILE A 36 1.16 -4.14 0.12
C ILE A 36 1.75 -5.13 -0.88
N LYS A 37 0.96 -5.51 -1.88
CA LYS A 37 1.46 -6.26 -3.02
C LYS A 37 0.81 -5.75 -4.29
N LYS A 38 1.50 -5.96 -5.41
CA LYS A 38 0.93 -5.67 -6.72
C LYS A 38 -0.03 -6.79 -7.09
N VAL A 39 -1.19 -6.43 -7.63
CA VAL A 39 -2.14 -7.42 -8.12
C VAL A 39 -1.47 -8.27 -9.20
N GLY A 40 -1.58 -9.57 -9.07
CA GLY A 40 -0.91 -10.50 -9.98
C GLY A 40 0.39 -11.06 -9.45
N THR A 41 0.88 -10.57 -8.31
CA THR A 41 2.05 -11.13 -7.63
C THR A 41 1.63 -11.69 -6.27
N GLU A 42 2.45 -12.55 -5.71
CA GLU A 42 2.20 -13.11 -4.38
C GLU A 42 3.19 -12.60 -3.34
N GLU A 43 4.04 -11.66 -3.72
CA GLU A 43 5.07 -11.14 -2.85
C GLU A 43 4.60 -9.91 -2.11
N TRP A 44 4.46 -10.01 -0.80
CA TRP A 44 4.09 -8.89 0.06
C TRP A 44 5.32 -8.07 0.41
N GLN A 45 5.16 -6.76 0.38
CA GLN A 45 6.23 -5.80 0.72
C GLN A 45 5.64 -4.74 1.63
N CYS A 46 6.52 -3.97 2.29
CA CYS A 46 6.07 -2.78 3.00
C CYS A 46 5.86 -1.64 2.01
N VAL A 47 4.92 -0.76 2.30
CA VAL A 47 4.60 0.37 1.41
C VAL A 47 5.87 1.20 1.14
N ARG A 48 6.69 1.43 2.16
CA ARG A 48 7.92 2.22 2.00
C ARG A 48 8.97 1.57 1.11
N ASP A 49 8.86 0.26 0.88
CA ASP A 49 9.82 -0.46 0.02
C ASP A 49 9.52 -0.25 -1.46
N LEU A 50 8.34 0.25 -1.81
CA LEU A 50 7.97 0.53 -3.18
C LEU A 50 8.40 1.95 -3.54
N PRO A 51 9.25 2.12 -4.59
CA PRO A 51 9.74 3.46 -4.94
C PRO A 51 8.63 4.44 -5.25
N GLU A 52 7.52 3.97 -5.80
CA GLU A 52 6.40 4.83 -6.15
C GLU A 52 5.71 5.43 -4.93
N PHE A 53 5.91 4.86 -3.75
CA PHE A 53 5.32 5.35 -2.50
C PHE A 53 6.35 5.84 -1.50
N ALA A 54 7.62 5.53 -1.73
CA ALA A 54 8.68 5.86 -0.78
C ALA A 54 8.78 7.37 -0.53
N SER A 55 8.52 8.18 -1.54
CA SER A 55 8.59 9.64 -1.40
C SER A 55 7.55 10.20 -0.42
N ALA A 56 6.47 9.46 -0.17
CA ALA A 56 5.46 9.89 0.80
C ALA A 56 5.96 9.84 2.23
N PHE A 57 7.06 9.13 2.47
CA PHE A 57 7.61 8.92 3.81
C PHE A 57 8.99 9.55 4.00
N SER A 58 9.47 10.25 2.99
CA SER A 58 10.79 10.89 3.07
C SER A 58 10.75 12.32 3.56
#